data_6f011936eedd3e86b9fecd8e9deb1ac3
#
_entry.id   6f011936eedd3e86b9fecd8e9deb1ac3
#
_cell.length_a   1.000
_cell.length_b   1.000
_cell.length_c   1.000
_cell.angle_alpha   90.00
_cell.angle_beta   90.00
_cell.angle_gamma   90.00
#
_symmetry.space_group_name_H-M   'P 1'
#
loop_
_entity.id
_entity.type
_entity.pdbx_description
1 polymer ?
#
loop_
_entity_poly.entity_id
_entity_poly.type
_entity_poly.pdbx_seq_one_letter_code
_entity_poly.pdbx_strand_id
1 'polypeptide(L)'
;MNSMKQWISLAVCIVMMFALMPDVHAAEKQPELRNLAKGLSYEWSETPESSYPDTGNKLTDGIIGGLNVLDPAWTGHLHKKTREIVFDLGSSKSISSIKAHFLQDWLGSAILFPLTVSMYASDDKQHWGTLANKATEHLWSDGPPVDQYYVWDGNKDGVEKPGHDATMAYARYIKVTFSMHPRAWSFIDEIEIWGTDGKAKGAKMVHADPFTYLQPGKDTAGISNLSLLYNGYYVNGEGNWTKEKLIPEISYINKEGKPVDWFFDGFLMLGLMTPQGRDFGGGGSYLSDWKWYLDKTLSDQGDLRQLNEATKEVGEKLGQPKHKSKVVMMIPNPGEYLSDFGDVDGDGISENFNESVVGKEAALANRQKAVNWWIQEVKKRWNVQNYSNLELVGMYWLDEQVSTSETGPETLRLVNKLVHDQGFKAFWIPHFLAYKSFMWQDVGFDAAAFQPNYYFEQLNVDRMEDASTIAKSYGMGMEMEFDDRMLTDKVFRDRFYDYLKGGVQYGYMRNVFKAYYKGRGPVLKKAAASTDPEIRNLYDSLYRFTKGTYSS
;
A
#
# COMPACT_ATOMS: atom_id res chain seq x y z
N MET A 1 -60.61 -32.61 60.69
CA MET A 1 -60.49 -31.80 59.42
C MET A 1 -59.26 -30.91 59.35
N ASN A 2 -58.35 -30.95 60.32
CA ASN A 2 -57.15 -30.08 60.32
C ASN A 2 -55.79 -30.78 59.88
N SER A 3 -55.76 -32.10 59.72
CA SER A 3 -54.54 -32.80 59.41
C SER A 3 -54.24 -32.95 57.85
N MET A 4 -55.33 -32.87 57.08
CA MET A 4 -55.21 -33.08 55.62
C MET A 4 -54.83 -31.78 54.89
N LYS A 5 -55.01 -30.60 55.50
CA LYS A 5 -54.56 -29.33 54.91
C LYS A 5 -53.03 -29.06 55.05
N GLN A 6 -52.42 -29.62 56.11
CA GLN A 6 -50.96 -29.46 56.30
C GLN A 6 -50.11 -30.31 55.33
N TRP A 7 -50.59 -31.48 54.90
CA TRP A 7 -49.85 -32.33 53.93
C TRP A 7 -49.93 -31.80 52.50
N ILE A 8 -51.01 -31.13 52.12
CA ILE A 8 -51.15 -30.51 50.81
C ILE A 8 -50.25 -29.28 50.70
N SER A 9 -50.05 -28.49 51.74
CA SER A 9 -49.13 -27.33 51.72
C SER A 9 -47.67 -27.76 51.68
N LEU A 10 -47.27 -28.89 52.26
CA LEU A 10 -45.89 -29.39 52.24
C LEU A 10 -45.56 -30.01 50.90
N ALA A 11 -46.48 -30.70 50.22
CA ALA A 11 -46.32 -31.26 48.90
C ALA A 11 -46.19 -30.17 47.80
N VAL A 12 -46.94 -29.07 47.93
CA VAL A 12 -46.88 -27.94 47.01
C VAL A 12 -45.58 -27.16 47.17
N CYS A 13 -45.03 -27.00 48.38
CA CYS A 13 -43.75 -26.37 48.64
C CYS A 13 -42.57 -27.22 48.12
N ILE A 14 -42.61 -28.56 48.16
CA ILE A 14 -41.58 -29.44 47.66
C ILE A 14 -41.59 -29.46 46.11
N VAL A 15 -42.76 -29.43 45.48
CA VAL A 15 -42.87 -29.34 44.01
C VAL A 15 -42.44 -27.96 43.49
N MET A 16 -42.69 -26.86 44.21
CA MET A 16 -42.18 -25.54 43.84
C MET A 16 -40.67 -25.36 44.09
N MET A 17 -40.06 -26.10 45.04
CA MET A 17 -38.59 -26.05 45.22
C MET A 17 -37.83 -26.80 44.14
N PHE A 18 -38.42 -27.80 43.47
CA PHE A 18 -37.79 -28.46 42.32
C PHE A 18 -37.99 -27.70 41.00
N ALA A 19 -38.94 -26.75 40.91
CA ALA A 19 -39.19 -25.93 39.74
C ALA A 19 -38.35 -24.65 39.70
N LEU A 20 -37.55 -24.36 40.74
CA LEU A 20 -36.67 -23.19 40.86
C LEU A 20 -35.17 -23.58 40.98
N MET A 21 -34.78 -24.79 40.59
CA MET A 21 -33.37 -25.02 40.34
C MET A 21 -33.03 -24.28 39.02
N PRO A 22 -32.18 -23.22 39.08
CA PRO A 22 -31.67 -22.69 37.84
C PRO A 22 -30.98 -23.86 37.13
N ASP A 23 -31.29 -24.06 35.84
CA ASP A 23 -30.47 -24.88 34.98
C ASP A 23 -29.02 -24.41 35.18
N VAL A 24 -28.27 -25.16 35.95
CA VAL A 24 -26.81 -25.02 35.97
C VAL A 24 -26.38 -25.49 34.58
N HIS A 25 -26.47 -24.57 33.64
CA HIS A 25 -25.72 -24.74 32.39
C HIS A 25 -24.28 -24.98 32.86
N ALA A 26 -23.84 -26.21 32.77
CA ALA A 26 -22.42 -26.53 32.94
C ALA A 26 -21.68 -25.56 32.03
N ALA A 27 -20.89 -24.67 32.63
CA ALA A 27 -20.07 -23.73 31.85
C ALA A 27 -19.35 -24.57 30.82
N GLU A 28 -19.65 -24.36 29.52
CA GLU A 28 -18.98 -25.07 28.43
C GLU A 28 -17.49 -24.91 28.67
N LYS A 29 -16.82 -26.03 28.94
CA LYS A 29 -15.36 -26.03 29.17
C LYS A 29 -14.72 -25.44 27.94
N GLN A 30 -14.09 -24.30 28.08
CA GLN A 30 -13.33 -23.73 26.96
C GLN A 30 -12.34 -24.77 26.42
N PRO A 31 -12.19 -24.90 25.12
CA PRO A 31 -11.26 -25.87 24.55
C PRO A 31 -9.85 -25.59 25.05
N GLU A 32 -9.13 -26.63 25.45
CA GLU A 32 -7.73 -26.52 25.87
C GLU A 32 -6.88 -26.19 24.63
N LEU A 33 -6.27 -25.02 24.64
CA LEU A 33 -5.42 -24.54 23.58
C LEU A 33 -4.00 -25.08 23.73
N ARG A 34 -3.40 -25.52 22.64
CA ARG A 34 -2.00 -25.95 22.57
C ARG A 34 -1.32 -25.39 21.33
N ASN A 35 0.01 -25.36 21.32
CA ASN A 35 0.76 -25.03 20.11
C ASN A 35 0.67 -26.21 19.12
N LEU A 36 -0.14 -26.04 18.07
CA LEU A 36 -0.39 -27.05 17.02
C LEU A 36 0.82 -27.20 16.09
N ALA A 37 1.70 -26.20 15.99
CA ALA A 37 2.89 -26.23 15.17
C ALA A 37 4.05 -26.98 15.83
N LYS A 38 4.04 -27.17 17.16
CA LYS A 38 5.18 -27.74 17.87
C LYS A 38 5.61 -29.10 17.30
N GLY A 39 6.84 -29.13 16.79
CA GLY A 39 7.44 -30.34 16.19
C GLY A 39 6.93 -30.70 14.79
N LEU A 40 6.07 -29.88 14.17
CA LEU A 40 5.66 -30.08 12.78
C LEU A 40 6.77 -29.68 11.80
N SER A 41 6.84 -30.41 10.70
CA SER A 41 7.57 -29.97 9.50
C SER A 41 6.77 -28.91 8.74
N TYR A 42 7.47 -28.08 8.01
CA TYR A 42 6.91 -27.01 7.18
C TYR A 42 7.69 -26.87 5.88
N GLU A 43 7.11 -26.16 4.93
CA GLU A 43 7.71 -25.93 3.62
C GLU A 43 8.13 -24.46 3.48
N TRP A 44 9.38 -24.22 3.11
CA TRP A 44 9.89 -22.91 2.71
C TRP A 44 9.70 -22.67 1.22
N SER A 45 9.32 -21.44 0.82
CA SER A 45 9.42 -21.01 -0.59
C SER A 45 10.87 -20.94 -1.06
N GLU A 46 11.76 -20.49 -0.19
CA GLU A 46 13.22 -20.52 -0.33
C GLU A 46 13.84 -20.77 1.03
N THR A 47 14.79 -21.72 1.09
CA THR A 47 15.49 -22.07 2.33
C THR A 47 16.33 -20.91 2.87
N PRO A 48 16.59 -20.85 4.19
CA PRO A 48 17.55 -19.94 4.78
C PRO A 48 18.94 -20.04 4.15
N GLU A 49 19.73 -18.97 4.30
CA GLU A 49 21.11 -18.95 3.85
C GLU A 49 21.98 -19.98 4.59
N SER A 50 22.97 -20.55 3.89
CA SER A 50 23.82 -21.63 4.44
C SER A 50 24.63 -21.24 5.68
N SER A 51 24.84 -19.93 5.92
CA SER A 51 25.50 -19.44 7.14
C SER A 51 24.59 -19.44 8.38
N TYR A 52 23.28 -19.45 8.19
CA TYR A 52 22.29 -19.51 9.27
C TYR A 52 21.15 -20.47 8.89
N PRO A 53 21.45 -21.76 8.74
CA PRO A 53 20.51 -22.72 8.15
C PRO A 53 19.41 -23.12 9.13
N ASP A 54 18.30 -23.55 8.56
CA ASP A 54 17.28 -24.32 9.27
C ASP A 54 17.70 -25.80 9.29
N THR A 55 18.18 -26.29 10.42
CA THR A 55 18.73 -27.65 10.59
C THR A 55 17.82 -28.55 11.42
N GLY A 56 16.55 -28.62 11.11
CA GLY A 56 15.66 -29.54 11.79
C GLY A 56 14.41 -28.89 12.39
N ASN A 57 13.69 -28.18 11.57
CA ASN A 57 12.43 -27.55 11.94
C ASN A 57 12.57 -26.55 13.09
N LYS A 58 13.58 -25.66 13.03
CA LYS A 58 13.82 -24.64 14.07
C LYS A 58 12.61 -23.77 14.35
N LEU A 59 11.77 -23.51 13.34
CA LEU A 59 10.57 -22.66 13.53
C LEU A 59 9.47 -23.32 14.37
N THR A 60 9.65 -24.58 14.81
CA THR A 60 8.63 -25.32 15.56
C THR A 60 9.18 -26.13 16.71
N ASP A 61 10.46 -26.01 17.04
CA ASP A 61 11.10 -26.79 18.11
C ASP A 61 10.79 -26.25 19.51
N GLY A 62 10.28 -25.02 19.59
CA GLY A 62 9.95 -24.33 20.84
C GLY A 62 11.15 -23.69 21.52
N ILE A 63 12.24 -23.47 20.78
CA ILE A 63 13.44 -22.81 21.28
C ILE A 63 13.47 -21.36 20.79
N ILE A 64 13.35 -20.43 21.71
CA ILE A 64 13.39 -18.99 21.40
C ILE A 64 14.85 -18.51 21.46
N GLY A 65 15.30 -17.89 20.38
CA GLY A 65 16.63 -17.29 20.29
C GLY A 65 16.78 -16.07 21.18
N GLY A 66 18.00 -15.88 21.71
CA GLY A 66 18.34 -14.67 22.45
C GLY A 66 18.69 -13.48 21.53
N LEU A 67 18.95 -12.33 22.14
CA LEU A 67 19.30 -11.09 21.43
C LEU A 67 20.75 -11.12 20.87
N ASN A 68 21.15 -12.25 20.34
CA ASN A 68 22.47 -12.48 19.74
C ASN A 68 22.30 -13.27 18.44
N VAL A 69 22.75 -12.68 17.34
CA VAL A 69 22.71 -13.31 16.00
C VAL A 69 23.41 -14.67 15.93
N LEU A 70 24.36 -14.93 16.83
CA LEU A 70 25.09 -16.21 16.89
C LEU A 70 24.35 -17.30 17.68
N ASP A 71 23.19 -16.98 18.26
CA ASP A 71 22.35 -18.00 18.88
C ASP A 71 21.87 -19.00 17.81
N PRO A 72 22.13 -20.31 18.01
CA PRO A 72 21.83 -21.33 17.00
C PRO A 72 20.34 -21.52 16.72
N ALA A 73 19.44 -20.96 17.53
CA ALA A 73 18.00 -21.00 17.28
C ALA A 73 17.62 -20.21 16.02
N TRP A 74 18.32 -19.13 15.73
CA TRP A 74 18.00 -18.27 14.57
C TRP A 74 18.26 -18.95 13.23
N THR A 75 17.35 -18.67 12.26
CA THR A 75 17.57 -18.89 10.83
C THR A 75 17.68 -17.52 10.14
N GLY A 76 18.62 -17.39 9.20
CA GLY A 76 18.89 -16.12 8.54
C GLY A 76 18.55 -16.13 7.05
N HIS A 77 17.93 -15.06 6.59
CA HIS A 77 17.54 -14.84 5.20
C HIS A 77 18.13 -13.55 4.69
N LEU A 78 18.86 -13.63 3.57
CA LEU A 78 19.30 -12.45 2.85
C LEU A 78 18.32 -12.16 1.72
N HIS A 79 18.14 -10.87 1.43
CA HIS A 79 17.10 -10.43 0.52
C HIS A 79 17.20 -11.02 -0.89
N LYS A 80 16.08 -11.53 -1.36
CA LYS A 80 15.78 -11.73 -2.78
C LYS A 80 14.32 -11.40 -3.06
N LYS A 81 13.39 -12.08 -2.39
CA LYS A 81 11.94 -11.85 -2.43
C LYS A 81 11.30 -12.23 -1.10
N THR A 82 10.03 -11.90 -0.95
CA THR A 82 9.20 -12.33 0.19
C THR A 82 9.32 -13.83 0.43
N ARG A 83 9.51 -14.22 1.69
CA ARG A 83 9.57 -15.63 2.11
C ARG A 83 8.18 -16.09 2.49
N GLU A 84 7.88 -17.34 2.14
CA GLU A 84 6.67 -18.04 2.56
C GLU A 84 7.03 -19.32 3.33
N ILE A 85 6.31 -19.57 4.41
CA ILE A 85 6.38 -20.80 5.22
C ILE A 85 4.98 -21.38 5.28
N VAL A 86 4.83 -22.65 4.87
CA VAL A 86 3.54 -23.32 4.83
C VAL A 86 3.53 -24.52 5.78
N PHE A 87 2.53 -24.59 6.66
CA PHE A 87 2.27 -25.66 7.62
C PHE A 87 1.06 -26.47 7.18
N ASP A 88 1.16 -27.81 7.23
CA ASP A 88 0.03 -28.74 7.14
C ASP A 88 -0.28 -29.28 8.54
N LEU A 89 -1.41 -28.90 9.10
CA LEU A 89 -1.86 -29.37 10.42
C LEU A 89 -2.44 -30.81 10.39
N GLY A 90 -2.37 -31.48 9.24
CA GLY A 90 -2.86 -32.86 9.02
C GLY A 90 -4.38 -32.94 8.80
N SER A 91 -5.13 -32.10 9.44
CA SER A 91 -6.59 -31.94 9.29
C SER A 91 -7.01 -30.54 9.68
N SER A 92 -8.21 -30.11 9.30
CA SER A 92 -8.72 -28.81 9.71
C SER A 92 -8.87 -28.74 11.23
N LYS A 93 -8.33 -27.68 11.83
CA LYS A 93 -8.30 -27.41 13.27
C LYS A 93 -8.79 -26.01 13.56
N SER A 94 -9.20 -25.75 14.81
CA SER A 94 -9.59 -24.43 15.26
C SER A 94 -8.37 -23.69 15.80
N ILE A 95 -8.04 -22.57 15.18
CA ILE A 95 -6.83 -21.79 15.41
C ILE A 95 -7.24 -20.47 16.05
N SER A 96 -6.68 -20.14 17.21
CA SER A 96 -6.98 -18.93 17.98
C SER A 96 -5.94 -17.82 17.82
N SER A 97 -4.67 -18.18 17.58
CA SER A 97 -3.60 -17.20 17.31
C SER A 97 -2.43 -17.82 16.56
N ILE A 98 -1.71 -16.95 15.85
CA ILE A 98 -0.45 -17.28 15.17
C ILE A 98 0.56 -16.24 15.59
N LYS A 99 1.78 -16.67 15.93
CA LYS A 99 2.89 -15.79 16.33
C LYS A 99 4.13 -16.15 15.54
N ALA A 100 4.85 -15.15 15.06
CA ALA A 100 6.14 -15.30 14.39
C ALA A 100 7.16 -14.40 15.07
N HIS A 101 8.31 -14.94 15.47
CA HIS A 101 9.33 -14.27 16.28
C HIS A 101 10.55 -13.91 15.45
N PHE A 102 10.94 -12.61 15.52
CA PHE A 102 12.04 -12.03 14.71
C PHE A 102 13.02 -11.25 15.57
N LEU A 103 14.27 -11.15 15.08
CA LEU A 103 15.35 -10.35 15.65
C LEU A 103 15.61 -9.10 14.81
N GLN A 104 15.92 -7.96 15.46
CA GLN A 104 16.55 -6.80 14.86
C GLN A 104 17.88 -6.50 15.57
N ASP A 105 18.96 -6.38 14.79
CA ASP A 105 20.30 -5.94 15.22
C ASP A 105 20.95 -5.18 14.06
N TRP A 106 20.54 -3.93 13.88
CA TRP A 106 20.99 -3.15 12.73
C TRP A 106 22.47 -2.79 12.81
N LEU A 107 22.92 -2.20 13.93
CA LEU A 107 24.31 -1.76 14.08
C LEU A 107 25.30 -2.92 14.15
N GLY A 108 24.92 -3.99 14.84
CA GLY A 108 25.80 -5.14 15.04
C GLY A 108 25.93 -6.03 13.81
N SER A 109 24.81 -6.27 13.11
CA SER A 109 24.73 -7.37 12.14
C SER A 109 23.92 -7.06 10.87
N ALA A 110 23.47 -5.83 10.67
CA ALA A 110 22.62 -5.42 9.54
C ALA A 110 21.32 -6.25 9.42
N ILE A 111 20.71 -6.58 10.56
CA ILE A 111 19.45 -7.32 10.65
C ILE A 111 18.32 -6.34 10.91
N LEU A 112 17.27 -6.38 10.07
CA LEU A 112 16.06 -5.59 10.25
C LEU A 112 14.83 -6.47 10.41
N PHE A 113 13.85 -5.99 11.16
CA PHE A 113 12.54 -6.59 11.18
C PHE A 113 11.90 -6.56 9.79
N PRO A 114 11.11 -7.59 9.41
CA PRO A 114 10.25 -7.49 8.26
C PRO A 114 9.30 -6.29 8.38
N LEU A 115 9.14 -5.52 7.30
CA LEU A 115 8.17 -4.42 7.28
C LEU A 115 6.74 -4.91 7.44
N THR A 116 6.45 -6.10 6.90
CA THR A 116 5.15 -6.74 7.00
C THR A 116 5.32 -8.25 7.14
N VAL A 117 4.60 -8.82 8.10
CA VAL A 117 4.35 -10.26 8.21
C VAL A 117 2.87 -10.50 7.97
N SER A 118 2.55 -11.37 7.02
CA SER A 118 1.17 -11.72 6.68
C SER A 118 0.88 -13.18 7.05
N MET A 119 -0.32 -13.43 7.53
CA MET A 119 -0.77 -14.74 7.99
C MET A 119 -2.04 -15.11 7.24
N TYR A 120 -2.06 -16.35 6.71
CA TYR A 120 -3.13 -16.84 5.86
C TYR A 120 -3.57 -18.23 6.31
N ALA A 121 -4.82 -18.57 6.02
CA ALA A 121 -5.38 -19.89 6.23
C ALA A 121 -6.00 -20.45 4.95
N SER A 122 -5.98 -21.79 4.80
CA SER A 122 -6.56 -22.50 3.66
C SER A 122 -6.96 -23.92 4.06
N ASP A 123 -7.94 -24.49 3.35
CA ASP A 123 -8.29 -25.92 3.48
C ASP A 123 -7.74 -26.79 2.34
N ASP A 124 -7.28 -26.19 1.24
CA ASP A 124 -6.82 -26.92 0.04
C ASP A 124 -5.39 -26.59 -0.41
N LYS A 125 -4.69 -25.70 0.31
CA LYS A 125 -3.34 -25.20 -0.01
C LYS A 125 -3.25 -24.41 -1.34
N GLN A 126 -4.38 -24.12 -1.97
CA GLN A 126 -4.45 -23.38 -3.23
C GLN A 126 -5.16 -22.03 -3.06
N HIS A 127 -6.25 -22.02 -2.32
CA HIS A 127 -7.06 -20.85 -2.08
C HIS A 127 -6.84 -20.35 -0.65
N TRP A 128 -6.26 -19.18 -0.53
CA TRP A 128 -5.82 -18.61 0.76
C TRP A 128 -6.70 -17.41 1.15
N GLY A 129 -7.10 -17.38 2.40
CA GLY A 129 -7.74 -16.22 3.01
C GLY A 129 -6.82 -15.55 4.02
N THR A 130 -6.74 -14.22 3.99
CA THR A 130 -5.91 -13.43 4.88
C THR A 130 -6.50 -13.36 6.29
N LEU A 131 -5.73 -13.77 7.29
CA LEU A 131 -6.05 -13.59 8.71
C LEU A 131 -5.57 -12.22 9.20
N ALA A 132 -4.33 -11.86 8.89
CA ALA A 132 -3.76 -10.56 9.26
C ALA A 132 -2.57 -10.16 8.38
N ASN A 133 -2.39 -8.85 8.24
CA ASN A 133 -1.14 -8.21 7.86
C ASN A 133 -0.68 -7.41 9.07
N LYS A 134 0.55 -7.65 9.55
CA LYS A 134 1.12 -7.01 10.72
C LYS A 134 2.38 -6.25 10.33
N ALA A 135 2.44 -4.97 10.66
CA ALA A 135 3.65 -4.17 10.48
C ALA A 135 4.58 -4.32 11.69
N THR A 136 5.86 -4.00 11.49
CA THR A 136 6.79 -3.86 12.62
C THR A 136 6.32 -2.75 13.57
N GLU A 137 6.52 -2.95 14.86
CA GLU A 137 6.34 -1.90 15.89
C GLU A 137 7.62 -1.08 16.10
N HIS A 138 8.76 -1.63 15.65
CA HIS A 138 10.07 -0.99 15.71
C HIS A 138 10.53 -0.67 14.30
N LEU A 139 10.69 0.59 14.02
CA LEU A 139 11.34 1.00 12.79
C LEU A 139 12.85 0.84 12.90
N TRP A 140 13.55 1.11 11.81
CA TRP A 140 14.99 1.18 11.81
C TRP A 140 15.49 2.04 12.98
N SER A 141 16.33 1.44 13.83
CA SER A 141 16.88 2.05 15.03
C SER A 141 18.36 1.70 15.15
N ASP A 142 19.16 2.65 15.63
CA ASP A 142 20.55 2.46 16.03
C ASP A 142 20.68 1.97 17.49
N GLY A 143 19.59 1.46 18.05
CA GLY A 143 19.54 0.90 19.40
C GLY A 143 20.24 -0.46 19.54
N PRO A 144 20.27 -1.01 20.76
CA PRO A 144 20.72 -2.38 20.99
C PRO A 144 19.81 -3.39 20.29
N PRO A 145 20.26 -4.66 20.14
CA PRO A 145 19.41 -5.71 19.60
C PRO A 145 18.09 -5.84 20.35
N VAL A 146 17.01 -6.03 19.59
CA VAL A 146 15.65 -6.23 20.10
C VAL A 146 14.97 -7.37 19.33
N ASP A 147 13.98 -7.98 19.95
CA ASP A 147 13.13 -8.99 19.33
C ASP A 147 11.67 -8.52 19.27
N GLN A 148 10.90 -9.12 18.37
CA GLN A 148 9.47 -8.81 18.21
C GLN A 148 8.70 -10.05 17.78
N TYR A 149 7.50 -10.24 18.38
CA TYR A 149 6.49 -11.13 17.89
C TYR A 149 5.50 -10.40 16.99
N TYR A 150 5.31 -10.90 15.78
CA TYR A 150 4.16 -10.54 14.96
C TYR A 150 3.02 -11.50 15.29
N VAL A 151 1.89 -10.95 15.72
CA VAL A 151 0.80 -11.76 16.28
C VAL A 151 -0.52 -11.48 15.56
N TRP A 152 -1.14 -12.53 15.03
CA TRP A 152 -2.58 -12.56 14.83
C TRP A 152 -3.22 -13.18 16.06
N ASP A 153 -4.16 -12.48 16.67
CA ASP A 153 -4.95 -12.94 17.81
C ASP A 153 -6.42 -12.84 17.44
N GLY A 154 -7.08 -13.97 17.26
CA GLY A 154 -8.47 -14.01 16.83
C GLY A 154 -9.44 -13.27 17.75
N ASN A 155 -9.11 -13.12 19.05
CA ASN A 155 -9.94 -12.33 19.98
C ASN A 155 -9.84 -10.82 19.74
N LYS A 156 -8.70 -10.34 19.19
CA LYS A 156 -8.45 -8.91 18.93
C LYS A 156 -8.72 -8.56 17.49
N ASP A 157 -8.24 -9.39 16.57
CA ASP A 157 -8.21 -9.13 15.14
C ASP A 157 -9.45 -9.69 14.41
N GLY A 158 -10.10 -10.73 14.99
CA GLY A 158 -11.15 -11.49 14.30
C GLY A 158 -10.63 -12.42 13.22
N VAL A 159 -11.54 -13.16 12.58
CA VAL A 159 -11.22 -14.12 11.50
C VAL A 159 -11.47 -13.55 10.12
N GLU A 160 -12.44 -12.66 9.95
CA GLU A 160 -12.80 -11.98 8.70
C GLU A 160 -12.97 -10.48 8.95
N LYS A 161 -12.58 -9.65 7.99
CA LYS A 161 -12.68 -8.18 8.09
C LYS A 161 -14.12 -7.69 7.93
N PRO A 162 -14.44 -6.51 8.46
CA PRO A 162 -14.55 -6.11 9.86
C PRO A 162 -15.93 -6.46 10.42
N GLY A 163 -15.99 -6.72 11.71
CA GLY A 163 -17.26 -6.90 12.45
C GLY A 163 -17.71 -8.35 12.62
N HIS A 164 -16.81 -9.31 12.46
CA HIS A 164 -17.14 -10.72 12.68
C HIS A 164 -16.91 -11.17 14.11
N ASP A 165 -17.90 -11.89 14.66
CA ASP A 165 -17.87 -12.44 16.01
C ASP A 165 -16.96 -13.68 16.14
N ALA A 166 -16.35 -14.17 15.05
CA ALA A 166 -15.48 -15.33 15.09
C ALA A 166 -14.10 -14.98 15.62
N THR A 167 -13.70 -15.66 16.69
CA THR A 167 -12.40 -15.52 17.35
C THR A 167 -11.44 -16.65 17.04
N MET A 168 -11.86 -17.62 16.25
CA MET A 168 -11.04 -18.78 15.82
C MET A 168 -11.25 -19.03 14.33
N ALA A 169 -10.16 -19.20 13.61
CA ALA A 169 -10.17 -19.71 12.24
C ALA A 169 -10.30 -21.24 12.25
N TYR A 170 -10.95 -21.81 11.24
CA TYR A 170 -11.01 -23.26 11.04
C TYR A 170 -10.37 -23.59 9.70
N ALA A 171 -9.18 -24.19 9.73
CA ALA A 171 -8.39 -24.48 8.54
C ALA A 171 -7.40 -25.62 8.77
N ARG A 172 -6.96 -26.26 7.66
CA ARG A 172 -5.90 -27.29 7.66
C ARG A 172 -4.52 -26.71 7.43
N TYR A 173 -4.40 -25.71 6.53
CA TYR A 173 -3.12 -25.14 6.15
C TYR A 173 -3.00 -23.71 6.67
N ILE A 174 -1.81 -23.40 7.20
CA ILE A 174 -1.43 -22.05 7.59
C ILE A 174 -0.20 -21.64 6.78
N LYS A 175 -0.23 -20.42 6.27
CA LYS A 175 0.90 -19.80 5.60
C LYS A 175 1.28 -18.51 6.32
N VAL A 176 2.56 -18.37 6.61
CA VAL A 176 3.16 -17.12 7.12
C VAL A 176 4.11 -16.60 6.05
N THR A 177 3.99 -15.32 5.71
CA THR A 177 4.91 -14.67 4.79
C THR A 177 5.57 -13.47 5.45
N PHE A 178 6.80 -13.16 5.08
CA PHE A 178 7.45 -11.94 5.52
C PHE A 178 8.20 -11.26 4.37
N SER A 179 7.94 -9.96 4.22
CA SER A 179 8.62 -9.10 3.25
C SER A 179 9.97 -8.68 3.81
N MET A 180 10.98 -8.61 2.95
CA MET A 180 12.35 -8.38 3.36
C MET A 180 12.86 -7.02 2.88
N HIS A 181 13.70 -6.38 3.71
CA HIS A 181 14.45 -5.19 3.27
C HIS A 181 15.55 -5.61 2.27
N PRO A 182 15.73 -4.91 1.12
CA PRO A 182 16.64 -5.34 0.04
C PRO A 182 18.12 -5.32 0.41
N ARG A 183 18.50 -4.71 1.51
CA ARG A 183 19.90 -4.53 1.93
C ARG A 183 20.18 -4.99 3.35
N ALA A 184 19.30 -5.79 3.92
CA ALA A 184 19.41 -6.28 5.28
C ALA A 184 19.09 -7.76 5.37
N TRP A 185 19.56 -8.38 6.45
CA TRP A 185 19.12 -9.71 6.85
C TRP A 185 17.75 -9.66 7.53
N SER A 186 17.02 -10.75 7.44
CA SER A 186 15.87 -11.05 8.30
C SER A 186 16.13 -12.34 9.06
N PHE A 187 15.95 -12.33 10.37
CA PHE A 187 16.19 -13.47 11.25
C PHE A 187 14.90 -13.86 11.94
N ILE A 188 14.56 -15.16 11.83
CA ILE A 188 13.38 -15.80 12.43
C ILE A 188 13.79 -17.09 13.12
N ASP A 189 13.17 -17.44 14.26
CA ASP A 189 13.46 -18.65 15.01
C ASP A 189 12.23 -19.52 15.30
N GLU A 190 11.06 -18.92 15.54
CA GLU A 190 9.88 -19.68 15.97
C GLU A 190 8.59 -19.14 15.33
N ILE A 191 7.70 -20.08 14.97
CA ILE A 191 6.31 -19.82 14.60
C ILE A 191 5.41 -20.70 15.47
N GLU A 192 4.57 -20.07 16.28
CA GLU A 192 3.57 -20.75 17.09
C GLU A 192 2.18 -20.65 16.45
N ILE A 193 1.47 -21.76 16.40
CA ILE A 193 0.07 -21.82 15.95
C ILE A 193 -0.76 -22.38 17.11
N TRP A 194 -1.44 -21.50 17.84
CA TRP A 194 -2.24 -21.87 19.01
C TRP A 194 -3.66 -22.23 18.62
N GLY A 195 -4.13 -23.38 19.08
CA GLY A 195 -5.48 -23.84 18.75
C GLY A 195 -5.84 -25.14 19.42
N THR A 196 -6.91 -25.77 18.91
CA THR A 196 -7.41 -27.06 19.40
C THR A 196 -7.81 -27.96 18.23
N ASP A 197 -7.84 -29.28 18.48
CA ASP A 197 -8.28 -30.26 17.49
C ASP A 197 -9.79 -30.11 17.19
N GLY A 198 -10.16 -30.39 15.96
CA GLY A 198 -11.54 -30.34 15.48
C GLY A 198 -12.10 -28.92 15.38
N LYS A 199 -13.41 -28.82 15.23
CA LYS A 199 -14.12 -27.56 15.07
C LYS A 199 -14.70 -27.09 16.40
N ALA A 200 -14.06 -26.09 17.03
CA ALA A 200 -14.57 -25.42 18.22
C ALA A 200 -15.84 -24.64 17.89
N LYS A 201 -16.68 -24.40 18.91
CA LYS A 201 -17.87 -23.58 18.76
C LYS A 201 -17.49 -22.14 18.34
N GLY A 202 -18.11 -21.67 17.27
CA GLY A 202 -17.83 -20.36 16.71
C GLY A 202 -16.60 -20.27 15.81
N ALA A 203 -15.82 -21.35 15.63
CA ALA A 203 -14.73 -21.36 14.67
C ALA A 203 -15.25 -21.30 13.22
N LYS A 204 -14.71 -20.40 12.41
CA LYS A 204 -15.12 -20.16 11.03
C LYS A 204 -14.03 -20.54 10.02
N MET A 205 -14.48 -21.09 8.91
CA MET A 205 -13.63 -21.22 7.71
C MET A 205 -13.30 -19.80 7.20
N VAL A 206 -12.05 -19.63 6.78
CA VAL A 206 -11.59 -18.37 6.20
C VAL A 206 -11.91 -18.37 4.71
N HIS A 207 -12.59 -17.34 4.23
CA HIS A 207 -12.86 -17.21 2.80
C HIS A 207 -11.57 -16.87 2.06
N ALA A 208 -11.39 -17.49 0.90
CA ALA A 208 -10.26 -17.20 0.05
C ALA A 208 -10.33 -15.79 -0.53
N ASP A 209 -9.21 -15.08 -0.43
CA ASP A 209 -9.07 -13.77 -1.08
C ASP A 209 -8.80 -13.94 -2.58
N PRO A 210 -9.29 -13.03 -3.43
CA PRO A 210 -9.08 -13.12 -4.87
C PRO A 210 -7.64 -12.87 -5.30
N PHE A 211 -6.81 -12.21 -4.48
CA PHE A 211 -5.43 -11.80 -4.81
C PHE A 211 -5.28 -11.28 -6.23
N THR A 212 -5.99 -10.22 -6.54
CA THR A 212 -6.03 -9.61 -7.87
C THR A 212 -5.53 -8.18 -7.82
N TYR A 213 -5.02 -7.71 -8.95
CA TYR A 213 -4.71 -6.30 -9.10
C TYR A 213 -5.96 -5.42 -9.06
N LEU A 214 -5.75 -4.15 -8.68
CA LEU A 214 -6.75 -3.12 -8.86
C LEU A 214 -7.07 -2.93 -10.34
N GLN A 215 -8.34 -3.12 -10.69
CA GLN A 215 -8.81 -2.93 -12.06
C GLN A 215 -9.24 -1.48 -12.30
N PRO A 216 -9.09 -0.96 -13.53
CA PRO A 216 -9.68 0.31 -13.91
C PRO A 216 -11.20 0.29 -13.75
N GLY A 217 -11.76 1.33 -13.14
CA GLY A 217 -13.20 1.40 -12.91
C GLY A 217 -13.60 2.64 -12.10
N LYS A 218 -14.69 2.53 -11.36
CA LYS A 218 -15.21 3.64 -10.56
C LYS A 218 -14.18 4.20 -9.57
N ASP A 219 -13.39 3.32 -8.94
CA ASP A 219 -12.45 3.72 -7.89
C ASP A 219 -11.19 4.40 -8.46
N THR A 220 -10.81 4.09 -9.68
CA THR A 220 -9.76 4.80 -10.42
C THR A 220 -10.28 5.99 -11.23
N ALA A 221 -11.54 6.42 -11.02
CA ALA A 221 -12.23 7.38 -11.88
C ALA A 221 -12.21 6.99 -13.38
N GLY A 222 -12.16 5.69 -13.68
CA GLY A 222 -12.02 5.13 -15.03
C GLY A 222 -10.64 5.37 -15.67
N ILE A 223 -9.61 5.67 -14.88
CA ILE A 223 -8.22 5.76 -15.34
C ILE A 223 -7.62 4.36 -15.37
N SER A 224 -7.00 3.99 -16.50
CA SER A 224 -6.23 2.77 -16.66
C SER A 224 -4.72 3.02 -16.57
N ASN A 225 -4.27 4.15 -17.11
CA ASN A 225 -2.87 4.50 -17.25
C ASN A 225 -2.67 5.96 -16.81
N LEU A 226 -2.20 6.15 -15.56
CA LEU A 226 -1.96 7.45 -14.94
C LEU A 226 -0.53 7.91 -15.18
N SER A 227 -0.34 8.94 -16.01
CA SER A 227 0.96 9.55 -16.28
C SER A 227 1.32 10.56 -15.20
N LEU A 228 2.49 10.41 -14.56
CA LEU A 228 3.01 11.35 -13.58
C LEU A 228 3.70 12.51 -14.29
N LEU A 229 3.26 13.74 -14.01
CA LEU A 229 3.79 14.97 -14.58
C LEU A 229 4.42 15.82 -13.46
N TYR A 230 5.73 15.62 -13.26
CA TYR A 230 6.49 16.37 -12.26
C TYR A 230 6.64 17.82 -12.67
N ASN A 231 6.02 18.75 -11.96
CA ASN A 231 6.00 20.17 -12.27
C ASN A 231 6.42 21.08 -11.10
N GLY A 232 7.02 20.51 -10.06
CA GLY A 232 7.66 21.27 -8.99
C GLY A 232 9.07 21.73 -9.36
N TYR A 233 9.81 22.19 -8.35
CA TYR A 233 11.22 22.53 -8.49
C TYR A 233 12.10 21.32 -8.14
N TYR A 234 13.32 21.29 -8.73
CA TYR A 234 14.32 20.26 -8.49
C TYR A 234 15.71 20.90 -8.46
N VAL A 235 16.70 20.15 -8.03
CA VAL A 235 18.12 20.59 -7.99
C VAL A 235 18.59 21.17 -9.34
N ASN A 236 18.03 20.70 -10.46
CA ASN A 236 18.39 21.12 -11.82
C ASN A 236 17.44 22.17 -12.41
N GLY A 237 16.58 22.78 -11.62
CA GLY A 237 15.64 23.80 -12.05
C GLY A 237 14.17 23.38 -11.99
N GLU A 238 13.31 24.25 -12.51
CA GLU A 238 11.87 24.11 -12.46
C GLU A 238 11.35 23.11 -13.50
N GLY A 239 10.45 22.23 -13.11
CA GLY A 239 9.71 21.34 -13.99
C GLY A 239 8.56 22.09 -14.66
N ASN A 240 8.71 22.47 -15.93
CA ASN A 240 7.67 23.13 -16.71
C ASN A 240 7.16 22.24 -17.83
N TRP A 241 5.84 22.10 -17.90
CA TRP A 241 5.19 21.37 -18.98
C TRP A 241 4.61 22.35 -20.00
N THR A 242 5.11 22.27 -21.23
CA THR A 242 4.55 23.01 -22.36
C THR A 242 3.68 22.10 -23.21
N LYS A 243 2.81 22.67 -24.01
CA LYS A 243 1.94 21.93 -24.93
C LYS A 243 2.73 20.92 -25.79
N GLU A 244 3.90 21.34 -26.31
CA GLU A 244 4.73 20.47 -27.16
C GLU A 244 5.38 19.29 -26.41
N LYS A 245 5.61 19.41 -25.09
CA LYS A 245 6.06 18.30 -24.23
C LYS A 245 4.93 17.34 -23.91
N LEU A 246 3.70 17.86 -23.82
CA LEU A 246 2.51 17.11 -23.42
C LEU A 246 1.86 16.34 -24.56
N ILE A 247 1.96 16.79 -25.82
CA ILE A 247 1.34 16.08 -26.96
C ILE A 247 1.77 14.60 -27.03
N PRO A 248 3.06 14.21 -26.88
CA PRO A 248 3.46 12.79 -26.88
C PRO A 248 3.07 12.00 -25.62
N GLU A 249 2.60 12.66 -24.58
CA GLU A 249 2.01 12.04 -23.37
C GLU A 249 0.53 11.72 -23.61
N ILE A 250 -0.17 12.66 -24.25
CA ILE A 250 -1.62 12.58 -24.48
C ILE A 250 -1.94 11.66 -25.66
N SER A 251 -1.08 11.66 -26.68
CA SER A 251 -1.31 10.91 -27.90
C SER A 251 -0.09 10.15 -28.38
N TYR A 252 -0.33 9.01 -29.01
CA TYR A 252 0.71 8.32 -29.77
C TYR A 252 1.02 9.09 -31.05
N ILE A 253 2.29 9.46 -31.19
CA ILE A 253 2.80 10.22 -32.34
C ILE A 253 3.44 9.25 -33.33
N ASN A 254 2.99 9.25 -34.58
CA ASN A 254 3.59 8.45 -35.63
C ASN A 254 4.97 9.01 -36.06
N LYS A 255 5.64 8.34 -36.99
CA LYS A 255 6.97 8.75 -37.47
C LYS A 255 6.98 10.08 -38.23
N GLU A 256 5.81 10.49 -38.74
CA GLU A 256 5.58 11.77 -39.42
C GLU A 256 5.27 12.92 -38.42
N GLY A 257 5.35 12.65 -37.10
CA GLY A 257 5.08 13.65 -36.06
C GLY A 257 3.59 13.95 -35.82
N LYS A 258 2.68 13.11 -36.30
CA LYS A 258 1.23 13.32 -36.17
C LYS A 258 0.61 12.46 -35.08
N PRO A 259 -0.27 13.03 -34.22
CA PRO A 259 -1.13 12.25 -33.34
C PRO A 259 -2.03 11.30 -34.13
N VAL A 260 -2.08 10.01 -33.74
CA VAL A 260 -2.86 8.97 -34.41
C VAL A 260 -3.76 8.18 -33.48
N ASP A 261 -3.52 8.22 -32.18
CA ASP A 261 -4.37 7.62 -31.15
C ASP A 261 -4.10 8.26 -29.78
N TRP A 262 -5.03 8.12 -28.82
CA TRP A 262 -4.82 8.49 -27.43
C TRP A 262 -3.77 7.59 -26.79
N PHE A 263 -2.97 8.13 -25.84
CA PHE A 263 -1.92 7.37 -25.15
C PHE A 263 -2.29 7.13 -23.68
N PHE A 264 -1.98 8.08 -22.78
CA PHE A 264 -2.43 8.01 -21.39
C PHE A 264 -3.82 8.60 -21.24
N ASP A 265 -4.58 8.11 -20.25
CA ASP A 265 -5.96 8.51 -20.00
C ASP A 265 -6.15 9.28 -18.68
N GLY A 266 -5.08 9.39 -17.87
CA GLY A 266 -5.03 10.21 -16.66
C GLY A 266 -3.67 10.88 -16.48
N PHE A 267 -3.67 12.06 -15.85
CA PHE A 267 -2.47 12.88 -15.62
C PHE A 267 -2.42 13.34 -14.18
N LEU A 268 -1.35 12.99 -13.47
CA LEU A 268 -1.10 13.41 -12.10
C LEU A 268 -0.11 14.58 -12.10
N MET A 269 -0.57 15.75 -11.63
CA MET A 269 0.29 16.92 -11.42
C MET A 269 0.87 16.86 -10.02
N LEU A 270 2.21 16.79 -9.92
CA LEU A 270 2.89 16.72 -8.64
C LEU A 270 4.25 17.42 -8.66
N GLY A 271 4.63 18.00 -7.52
CA GLY A 271 5.93 18.61 -7.29
C GLY A 271 6.61 18.00 -6.06
N LEU A 272 7.91 17.80 -6.11
CA LEU A 272 8.66 17.28 -4.96
C LEU A 272 9.21 18.41 -4.09
N MET A 273 9.70 19.50 -4.70
CA MET A 273 10.34 20.60 -3.98
C MET A 273 9.86 21.97 -4.47
N THR A 274 10.09 22.95 -3.63
CA THR A 274 9.92 24.38 -3.90
C THR A 274 11.23 24.98 -4.46
N PRO A 275 11.22 26.20 -5.03
CA PRO A 275 12.44 26.90 -5.44
C PRO A 275 13.46 27.09 -4.30
N GLN A 276 13.02 27.08 -3.06
CA GLN A 276 13.87 27.21 -1.87
C GLN A 276 14.40 25.85 -1.35
N GLY A 277 14.11 24.77 -2.09
CA GLY A 277 14.56 23.41 -1.73
C GLY A 277 13.76 22.76 -0.59
N ARG A 278 12.59 23.30 -0.24
CA ARG A 278 11.69 22.67 0.75
C ARG A 278 10.86 21.57 0.10
N ASP A 279 10.71 20.47 0.82
CA ASP A 279 10.06 19.25 0.35
C ASP A 279 8.54 19.28 0.62
N PHE A 280 7.75 18.95 -0.40
CA PHE A 280 6.30 18.77 -0.28
C PHE A 280 5.90 17.39 0.28
N GLY A 281 6.70 16.37 0.07
CA GLY A 281 6.40 14.99 0.51
C GLY A 281 6.78 14.74 1.96
N GLY A 282 7.93 15.27 2.41
CA GLY A 282 8.44 15.11 3.76
C GLY A 282 7.88 16.09 4.80
N GLY A 283 6.91 16.94 4.43
CA GLY A 283 6.26 17.87 5.35
C GLY A 283 7.10 19.08 5.73
N GLY A 284 8.09 19.46 4.89
CA GLY A 284 8.97 20.62 5.14
C GLY A 284 8.55 21.91 4.46
N SER A 285 7.39 21.95 3.80
CA SER A 285 6.89 23.11 3.05
C SER A 285 5.87 23.91 3.85
N TYR A 286 5.86 25.23 3.60
CA TYR A 286 4.98 26.19 4.26
C TYR A 286 3.78 26.58 3.37
N LEU A 287 2.81 27.29 3.93
CA LEU A 287 1.65 27.81 3.20
C LEU A 287 2.05 28.65 1.98
N SER A 288 3.13 29.45 2.08
CA SER A 288 3.66 30.22 0.95
C SER A 288 4.15 29.34 -0.21
N ASP A 289 4.70 28.16 0.09
CA ASP A 289 5.13 27.19 -0.90
C ASP A 289 3.94 26.50 -1.58
N TRP A 290 2.91 26.21 -0.80
CA TRP A 290 1.67 25.65 -1.32
C TRP A 290 0.98 26.65 -2.27
N LYS A 291 0.92 27.93 -1.89
CA LYS A 291 0.41 28.99 -2.76
C LYS A 291 1.22 29.11 -4.05
N TRP A 292 2.56 29.11 -3.97
CA TRP A 292 3.44 29.12 -5.14
C TRP A 292 3.14 27.98 -6.12
N TYR A 293 3.00 26.75 -5.62
CA TYR A 293 2.72 25.60 -6.48
C TYR A 293 1.35 25.71 -7.16
N LEU A 294 0.33 26.21 -6.44
CA LEU A 294 -1.00 26.45 -7.02
C LEU A 294 -0.94 27.56 -8.10
N ASP A 295 -0.20 28.63 -7.85
CA ASP A 295 -0.02 29.73 -8.82
C ASP A 295 0.67 29.23 -10.09
N LYS A 296 1.72 28.44 -9.95
CA LYS A 296 2.44 27.81 -11.06
C LYS A 296 1.54 26.87 -11.87
N THR A 297 0.77 26.04 -11.20
CA THR A 297 0.03 24.95 -11.84
C THR A 297 -1.30 25.40 -12.43
N LEU A 298 -2.04 26.26 -11.72
CA LEU A 298 -3.43 26.65 -11.98
C LEU A 298 -3.61 28.10 -12.46
N SER A 299 -2.54 28.75 -12.95
CA SER A 299 -2.66 30.09 -13.57
C SER A 299 -3.05 30.01 -15.05
N ASP A 300 -3.33 31.16 -15.66
CA ASP A 300 -3.66 31.32 -17.09
C ASP A 300 -2.55 30.82 -18.04
N GLN A 301 -1.31 30.76 -17.57
CA GLN A 301 -0.15 30.25 -18.29
C GLN A 301 0.42 28.98 -17.63
N GLY A 302 -0.25 28.46 -16.61
CA GLY A 302 0.21 27.33 -15.82
C GLY A 302 0.21 26.00 -16.59
N ASP A 303 0.80 25.00 -15.96
CA ASP A 303 0.97 23.66 -16.56
C ASP A 303 -0.37 23.02 -16.97
N LEU A 304 -1.44 23.23 -16.19
CA LEU A 304 -2.78 22.74 -16.54
C LEU A 304 -3.38 23.47 -17.75
N ARG A 305 -3.07 24.76 -17.96
CA ARG A 305 -3.49 25.45 -19.19
C ARG A 305 -2.80 24.81 -20.40
N GLN A 306 -1.51 24.50 -20.30
CA GLN A 306 -0.77 23.81 -21.34
C GLN A 306 -1.34 22.41 -21.63
N LEU A 307 -1.73 21.66 -20.59
CA LEU A 307 -2.36 20.36 -20.73
C LEU A 307 -3.75 20.47 -21.41
N ASN A 308 -4.55 21.47 -21.06
CA ASN A 308 -5.83 21.74 -21.70
C ASN A 308 -5.68 22.03 -23.20
N GLU A 309 -4.76 22.91 -23.57
CA GLU A 309 -4.50 23.26 -24.98
C GLU A 309 -3.92 22.07 -25.76
N ALA A 310 -3.07 21.24 -25.14
CA ALA A 310 -2.57 20.03 -25.76
C ALA A 310 -3.68 19.01 -25.99
N THR A 311 -4.54 18.76 -24.99
CA THR A 311 -5.69 17.86 -25.11
C THR A 311 -6.66 18.30 -26.19
N LYS A 312 -6.96 19.61 -26.24
CA LYS A 312 -7.82 20.20 -27.26
C LYS A 312 -7.26 19.97 -28.67
N GLU A 313 -5.99 20.31 -28.89
CA GLU A 313 -5.32 20.14 -30.18
C GLU A 313 -5.31 18.67 -30.63
N VAL A 314 -4.98 17.74 -29.72
CA VAL A 314 -5.01 16.31 -30.00
C VAL A 314 -6.43 15.85 -30.34
N GLY A 315 -7.43 16.27 -29.55
CA GLY A 315 -8.83 15.94 -29.78
C GLY A 315 -9.34 16.41 -31.14
N GLU A 316 -8.97 17.61 -31.57
CA GLU A 316 -9.29 18.13 -32.91
C GLU A 316 -8.66 17.26 -34.01
N LYS A 317 -7.36 16.90 -33.86
CA LYS A 317 -6.64 16.06 -34.84
C LYS A 317 -7.17 14.63 -34.93
N LEU A 318 -7.65 14.08 -33.81
CA LEU A 318 -8.24 12.74 -33.73
C LEU A 318 -9.76 12.72 -34.02
N GLY A 319 -10.38 13.86 -34.35
CA GLY A 319 -11.82 13.95 -34.59
C GLY A 319 -12.68 13.82 -33.32
N GLN A 320 -12.11 14.06 -32.16
CA GLN A 320 -12.76 13.97 -30.85
C GLN A 320 -12.60 15.29 -30.04
N PRO A 321 -13.05 16.45 -30.53
CA PRO A 321 -12.78 17.77 -29.93
C PRO A 321 -13.39 17.96 -28.54
N LYS A 322 -14.34 17.10 -28.13
CA LYS A 322 -14.98 17.12 -26.81
C LYS A 322 -14.30 16.20 -25.78
N HIS A 323 -13.24 15.50 -26.17
CA HIS A 323 -12.48 14.65 -25.24
C HIS A 323 -11.94 15.49 -24.07
N LYS A 324 -11.98 14.90 -22.88
CA LYS A 324 -11.41 15.49 -21.67
C LYS A 324 -10.38 14.54 -21.08
N SER A 325 -9.16 15.04 -20.92
CA SER A 325 -8.13 14.33 -20.13
C SER A 325 -8.44 14.44 -18.64
N LYS A 326 -8.34 13.33 -17.93
CA LYS A 326 -8.58 13.27 -16.49
C LYS A 326 -7.34 13.76 -15.74
N VAL A 327 -7.57 14.57 -14.71
CA VAL A 327 -6.50 15.16 -13.89
C VAL A 327 -6.65 14.75 -12.45
N VAL A 328 -5.52 14.38 -11.86
CA VAL A 328 -5.34 14.15 -10.42
C VAL A 328 -4.34 15.18 -9.92
N MET A 329 -4.62 15.85 -8.81
CA MET A 329 -3.75 16.85 -8.19
C MET A 329 -3.12 16.32 -6.92
N MET A 330 -1.83 16.58 -6.69
CA MET A 330 -1.21 16.20 -5.43
C MET A 330 -1.84 16.95 -4.25
N ILE A 331 -1.78 16.32 -3.07
CA ILE A 331 -1.92 16.96 -1.76
C ILE A 331 -0.53 16.94 -1.13
N PRO A 332 0.08 18.10 -0.83
CA PRO A 332 1.34 18.13 -0.09
C PRO A 332 1.14 17.57 1.31
N ASN A 333 2.13 16.86 1.81
CA ASN A 333 2.12 16.39 3.20
C ASN A 333 2.36 17.60 4.14
N PRO A 334 1.45 17.93 5.07
CA PRO A 334 1.67 19.00 6.05
C PRO A 334 2.81 18.64 7.04
N GLY A 335 3.14 17.36 7.17
CA GLY A 335 4.10 16.88 8.16
C GLY A 335 3.57 16.94 9.58
N GLU A 336 4.47 16.69 10.55
CA GLU A 336 4.10 16.55 11.97
C GLU A 336 4.98 17.39 12.90
N TYR A 337 5.86 18.24 12.33
CA TYR A 337 6.88 18.96 13.13
C TYR A 337 6.90 20.47 12.94
N LEU A 338 6.24 21.03 11.92
CA LEU A 338 6.21 22.48 11.70
C LEU A 338 5.37 23.18 12.77
N SER A 339 5.97 24.14 13.44
CA SER A 339 5.29 24.98 14.46
C SER A 339 4.72 26.28 13.93
N ASP A 340 5.03 26.64 12.68
CA ASP A 340 4.65 27.90 12.02
C ASP A 340 4.46 27.65 10.52
N PHE A 341 3.34 27.00 10.17
CA PHE A 341 3.03 26.67 8.77
C PHE A 341 2.56 27.89 7.97
N GLY A 342 1.80 28.76 8.60
CA GLY A 342 1.11 29.91 8.03
C GLY A 342 -0.37 29.94 8.41
N ASP A 343 -0.96 31.13 8.40
CA ASP A 343 -2.38 31.38 8.70
C ASP A 343 -3.23 31.01 7.46
N VAL A 344 -4.00 29.91 7.55
CA VAL A 344 -4.80 29.41 6.41
C VAL A 344 -6.23 29.93 6.41
N ASP A 345 -6.77 30.37 7.55
CA ASP A 345 -8.15 30.84 7.68
C ASP A 345 -8.26 32.36 7.91
N GLY A 346 -7.14 33.06 8.07
CA GLY A 346 -7.09 34.51 8.20
C GLY A 346 -7.44 35.03 9.59
N ASP A 347 -7.30 34.18 10.62
CA ASP A 347 -7.57 34.56 12.00
C ASP A 347 -6.37 35.24 12.70
N GLY A 348 -5.24 35.34 12.01
CA GLY A 348 -4.00 35.93 12.49
C GLY A 348 -3.12 34.98 13.27
N ILE A 349 -3.48 33.68 13.33
CA ILE A 349 -2.72 32.63 14.02
C ILE A 349 -2.19 31.63 12.99
N SER A 350 -0.89 31.37 13.03
CA SER A 350 -0.28 30.35 12.17
C SER A 350 -0.59 28.94 12.66
N GLU A 351 -0.93 28.03 11.78
CA GLU A 351 -1.15 26.62 12.11
C GLU A 351 0.14 25.94 12.59
N ASN A 352 0.02 25.23 13.72
CA ASN A 352 1.10 24.47 14.33
C ASN A 352 0.79 22.96 14.22
N PHE A 353 1.66 22.19 13.55
CA PHE A 353 1.50 20.75 13.31
C PHE A 353 2.29 19.89 14.31
N ASN A 354 3.07 20.53 15.21
CA ASN A 354 3.94 19.84 16.13
C ASN A 354 3.16 19.36 17.36
N GLU A 355 2.95 18.04 17.43
CA GLU A 355 2.20 17.39 18.51
C GLU A 355 2.83 17.62 19.89
N SER A 356 4.18 17.75 19.96
CA SER A 356 4.88 18.02 21.23
C SER A 356 4.62 19.44 21.75
N VAL A 357 4.17 20.36 20.90
CA VAL A 357 3.92 21.77 21.27
C VAL A 357 2.45 22.01 21.58
N VAL A 358 1.55 21.55 20.71
CA VAL A 358 0.10 21.85 20.82
C VAL A 358 -0.75 20.65 21.22
N GLY A 359 -0.16 19.47 21.36
CA GLY A 359 -0.88 18.23 21.62
C GLY A 359 -1.45 17.57 20.36
N LYS A 360 -1.71 16.27 20.44
CA LYS A 360 -2.12 15.43 19.28
C LYS A 360 -3.39 15.93 18.61
N GLU A 361 -4.44 16.22 19.38
CA GLU A 361 -5.74 16.65 18.86
C GLU A 361 -5.66 17.96 18.09
N ALA A 362 -4.97 18.97 18.67
CA ALA A 362 -4.83 20.28 18.05
C ALA A 362 -3.94 20.22 16.80
N ALA A 363 -2.82 19.46 16.86
CA ALA A 363 -1.95 19.26 15.70
C ALA A 363 -2.68 18.57 14.55
N LEU A 364 -3.47 17.52 14.83
CA LEU A 364 -4.29 16.82 13.84
C LEU A 364 -5.35 17.75 13.22
N ALA A 365 -6.05 18.54 14.04
CA ALA A 365 -7.03 19.54 13.58
C ALA A 365 -6.39 20.60 12.67
N ASN A 366 -5.20 21.08 13.01
CA ASN A 366 -4.46 22.06 12.19
C ASN A 366 -4.00 21.46 10.86
N ARG A 367 -3.51 20.21 10.84
CA ARG A 367 -3.18 19.49 9.58
C ARG A 367 -4.42 19.32 8.70
N GLN A 368 -5.54 18.92 9.30
CA GLN A 368 -6.83 18.82 8.60
C GLN A 368 -7.27 20.16 8.01
N LYS A 369 -7.14 21.27 8.76
CA LYS A 369 -7.44 22.62 8.30
C LYS A 369 -6.61 23.00 7.07
N ALA A 370 -5.30 22.74 7.11
CA ALA A 370 -4.40 23.02 5.99
C ALA A 370 -4.74 22.21 4.74
N VAL A 371 -4.99 20.90 4.88
CA VAL A 371 -5.37 20.05 3.74
C VAL A 371 -6.73 20.44 3.17
N ASN A 372 -7.70 20.77 4.02
CA ASN A 372 -9.00 21.27 3.55
C ASN A 372 -8.84 22.59 2.76
N TRP A 373 -8.04 23.52 3.25
CA TRP A 373 -7.70 24.75 2.53
C TRP A 373 -7.12 24.45 1.16
N TRP A 374 -6.17 23.49 1.06
CA TRP A 374 -5.57 23.08 -0.21
C TRP A 374 -6.62 22.58 -1.20
N ILE A 375 -7.46 21.64 -0.80
CA ILE A 375 -8.51 21.07 -1.67
C ILE A 375 -9.48 22.14 -2.14
N GLN A 376 -9.88 23.07 -1.26
CA GLN A 376 -10.78 24.17 -1.60
C GLN A 376 -10.12 25.16 -2.58
N GLU A 377 -8.84 25.50 -2.39
CA GLU A 377 -8.12 26.41 -3.29
C GLU A 377 -7.88 25.76 -4.67
N VAL A 378 -7.55 24.47 -4.73
CA VAL A 378 -7.49 23.73 -6.02
C VAL A 378 -8.82 23.85 -6.74
N LYS A 379 -9.93 23.52 -6.07
CA LYS A 379 -11.29 23.55 -6.65
C LYS A 379 -11.70 24.94 -7.10
N LYS A 380 -11.46 25.95 -6.29
CA LYS A 380 -11.76 27.35 -6.60
C LYS A 380 -11.01 27.82 -7.84
N ARG A 381 -9.70 27.61 -7.90
CA ARG A 381 -8.86 28.00 -9.03
C ARG A 381 -9.21 27.20 -10.30
N TRP A 382 -9.49 25.92 -10.17
CA TRP A 382 -9.97 25.08 -11.27
C TRP A 382 -11.23 25.66 -11.91
N ASN A 383 -12.22 26.04 -11.10
CA ASN A 383 -13.48 26.61 -11.59
C ASN A 383 -13.28 27.95 -12.28
N VAL A 384 -12.37 28.81 -11.79
CA VAL A 384 -12.01 30.07 -12.42
C VAL A 384 -11.41 29.86 -13.80
N GLN A 385 -10.53 28.86 -13.95
CA GLN A 385 -9.84 28.57 -15.20
C GLN A 385 -10.75 27.99 -16.29
N ASN A 386 -11.85 27.35 -15.91
CA ASN A 386 -12.87 26.79 -16.83
C ASN A 386 -12.27 25.99 -18.00
N TYR A 387 -11.46 24.98 -17.67
CA TYR A 387 -10.81 24.12 -18.66
C TYR A 387 -11.83 23.33 -19.50
N SER A 388 -11.81 23.52 -20.83
CA SER A 388 -12.78 22.89 -21.74
C SER A 388 -12.51 21.40 -21.98
N ASN A 389 -11.25 20.99 -21.93
CA ASN A 389 -10.78 19.65 -22.28
C ASN A 389 -10.09 18.90 -21.13
N LEU A 390 -10.32 19.34 -19.89
CA LEU A 390 -9.87 18.64 -18.70
C LEU A 390 -11.03 18.32 -17.76
N GLU A 391 -10.84 17.30 -16.93
CA GLU A 391 -11.73 16.92 -15.84
C GLU A 391 -10.92 16.63 -14.58
N LEU A 392 -11.15 17.36 -13.49
CA LEU A 392 -10.53 17.08 -12.19
C LEU A 392 -11.29 15.94 -11.52
N VAL A 393 -10.65 14.80 -11.38
CA VAL A 393 -11.30 13.56 -10.90
C VAL A 393 -10.80 13.09 -9.54
N GLY A 394 -9.63 13.56 -9.10
CA GLY A 394 -9.05 13.05 -7.87
C GLY A 394 -7.93 13.88 -7.29
N MET A 395 -7.55 13.48 -6.08
CA MET A 395 -6.41 13.99 -5.34
C MET A 395 -5.44 12.85 -5.02
N TYR A 396 -4.16 13.14 -4.99
CA TYR A 396 -3.08 12.20 -4.73
C TYR A 396 -2.32 12.59 -3.48
N TRP A 397 -2.21 11.69 -2.52
CA TRP A 397 -1.39 11.89 -1.33
C TRP A 397 0.08 11.69 -1.67
N LEU A 398 0.89 12.73 -1.45
CA LEU A 398 2.27 12.77 -1.94
C LEU A 398 3.26 11.96 -1.11
N ASP A 399 3.00 11.75 0.19
CA ASP A 399 3.85 10.88 1.01
C ASP A 399 3.64 9.42 0.63
N GLU A 400 4.71 8.72 0.38
CA GLU A 400 4.71 7.34 -0.15
C GLU A 400 4.59 6.26 0.92
N GLN A 401 4.39 6.63 2.20
CA GLN A 401 4.17 5.70 3.31
C GLN A 401 3.09 6.20 4.27
N VAL A 402 2.56 5.32 5.11
CA VAL A 402 1.77 5.74 6.26
C VAL A 402 2.74 6.26 7.31
N SER A 403 2.50 7.45 7.88
CA SER A 403 3.36 7.97 8.95
C SER A 403 3.44 6.98 10.10
N THR A 404 4.62 6.90 10.69
CA THR A 404 4.91 6.01 11.84
C THR A 404 4.42 6.56 13.17
N SER A 405 3.93 7.80 13.19
CA SER A 405 3.30 8.40 14.37
C SER A 405 1.99 7.69 14.73
N GLU A 406 1.57 7.82 15.97
CA GLU A 406 0.30 7.28 16.43
C GLU A 406 -0.89 7.87 15.65
N THR A 407 -0.78 9.10 15.18
CA THR A 407 -1.83 9.81 14.40
C THR A 407 -1.73 9.60 12.90
N GLY A 408 -0.72 8.90 12.40
CA GLY A 408 -0.49 8.69 10.97
C GLY A 408 -1.69 8.11 10.22
N PRO A 409 -2.22 6.93 10.62
CA PRO A 409 -3.40 6.36 9.96
C PRO A 409 -4.65 7.24 10.07
N GLU A 410 -4.84 7.93 11.21
CA GLU A 410 -5.97 8.83 11.42
C GLU A 410 -5.89 10.07 10.53
N THR A 411 -4.69 10.64 10.38
CA THR A 411 -4.45 11.75 9.44
C THR A 411 -4.90 11.37 8.02
N LEU A 412 -4.53 10.18 7.54
CA LEU A 412 -4.92 9.72 6.21
C LEU A 412 -6.44 9.51 6.09
N ARG A 413 -7.09 8.93 7.10
CA ARG A 413 -8.57 8.79 7.10
C ARG A 413 -9.27 10.15 7.00
N LEU A 414 -8.79 11.15 7.74
CA LEU A 414 -9.34 12.50 7.70
C LEU A 414 -9.08 13.18 6.35
N VAL A 415 -7.87 13.05 5.78
CA VAL A 415 -7.53 13.58 4.46
C VAL A 415 -8.42 12.96 3.39
N ASN A 416 -8.51 11.63 3.34
CA ASN A 416 -9.31 10.94 2.34
C ASN A 416 -10.80 11.23 2.47
N LYS A 417 -11.29 11.40 3.71
CA LYS A 417 -12.66 11.88 3.93
C LYS A 417 -12.88 13.27 3.33
N LEU A 418 -11.97 14.22 3.52
CA LEU A 418 -12.06 15.55 2.92
C LEU A 418 -12.08 15.49 1.38
N VAL A 419 -11.29 14.60 0.78
CA VAL A 419 -11.28 14.35 -0.67
C VAL A 419 -12.66 13.85 -1.13
N HIS A 420 -13.19 12.85 -0.45
CA HIS A 420 -14.51 12.26 -0.76
C HIS A 420 -15.67 13.25 -0.56
N ASP A 421 -15.63 14.08 0.49
CA ASP A 421 -16.64 15.12 0.76
C ASP A 421 -16.72 16.16 -0.39
N GLN A 422 -15.67 16.30 -1.19
CA GLN A 422 -15.65 17.13 -2.40
C GLN A 422 -16.01 16.38 -3.69
N GLY A 423 -16.31 15.09 -3.60
CA GLY A 423 -16.68 14.24 -4.73
C GLY A 423 -15.49 13.73 -5.56
N PHE A 424 -14.28 13.82 -5.04
CA PHE A 424 -13.06 13.36 -5.70
C PHE A 424 -12.67 11.94 -5.25
N LYS A 425 -11.83 11.28 -6.05
CA LYS A 425 -11.18 10.03 -5.71
C LYS A 425 -9.81 10.28 -5.07
N ALA A 426 -9.45 9.44 -4.11
CA ALA A 426 -8.18 9.49 -3.40
C ALA A 426 -7.20 8.47 -3.99
N PHE A 427 -6.06 8.95 -4.50
CA PHE A 427 -5.01 8.16 -5.14
C PHE A 427 -3.76 8.09 -4.28
N TRP A 428 -3.03 6.96 -4.37
CA TRP A 428 -1.77 6.75 -3.66
C TRP A 428 -0.81 5.88 -4.45
N ILE A 429 0.50 6.13 -4.30
CA ILE A 429 1.56 5.33 -4.96
C ILE A 429 2.63 5.03 -3.89
N PRO A 430 2.42 4.00 -3.05
CA PRO A 430 3.33 3.68 -1.97
C PRO A 430 4.65 3.12 -2.48
N HIS A 431 5.75 3.56 -1.85
CA HIS A 431 7.08 3.02 -2.07
C HIS A 431 7.15 1.52 -1.70
N PHE A 432 8.02 0.75 -2.33
CA PHE A 432 8.14 -0.70 -2.06
C PHE A 432 8.52 -1.03 -0.60
N LEU A 433 9.13 -0.10 0.11
CA LEU A 433 9.41 -0.18 1.55
C LEU A 433 8.41 0.60 2.41
N ALA A 434 7.26 0.97 1.86
CA ALA A 434 6.30 1.79 2.57
C ALA A 434 5.77 1.10 3.83
N TYR A 435 5.90 1.79 4.96
CA TYR A 435 5.32 1.35 6.21
C TYR A 435 3.80 1.28 6.10
N LYS A 436 3.22 0.15 6.48
CA LYS A 436 1.76 -0.11 6.50
C LYS A 436 1.06 0.08 5.14
N SER A 437 1.75 -0.16 4.03
CA SER A 437 1.14 -0.03 2.69
C SER A 437 -0.12 -0.89 2.51
N PHE A 438 -0.21 -2.04 3.16
CA PHE A 438 -1.39 -2.91 3.13
C PHE A 438 -2.67 -2.26 3.66
N MET A 439 -2.57 -1.16 4.43
CA MET A 439 -3.72 -0.45 5.02
C MET A 439 -4.38 0.56 4.06
N TRP A 440 -3.94 0.66 2.81
CA TRP A 440 -4.37 1.73 1.91
C TRP A 440 -5.89 1.89 1.80
N GLN A 441 -6.64 0.78 1.73
CA GLN A 441 -8.10 0.81 1.73
C GLN A 441 -8.67 1.21 3.10
N ASP A 442 -8.07 0.70 4.18
CA ASP A 442 -8.54 0.97 5.57
C ASP A 442 -8.37 2.46 5.95
N VAL A 443 -7.41 3.15 5.35
CA VAL A 443 -7.22 4.59 5.52
C VAL A 443 -7.96 5.44 4.48
N GLY A 444 -8.73 4.81 3.58
CA GLY A 444 -9.70 5.47 2.72
C GLY A 444 -9.22 5.83 1.32
N PHE A 445 -8.10 5.33 0.82
CA PHE A 445 -7.74 5.50 -0.59
C PHE A 445 -8.67 4.68 -1.50
N ASP A 446 -9.02 5.25 -2.68
CA ASP A 446 -9.80 4.56 -3.71
C ASP A 446 -8.90 3.79 -4.70
N ALA A 447 -7.72 4.32 -4.99
CA ALA A 447 -6.79 3.71 -5.93
C ALA A 447 -5.35 3.79 -5.44
N ALA A 448 -4.63 2.67 -5.51
CA ALA A 448 -3.21 2.63 -5.22
C ALA A 448 -2.44 1.85 -6.29
N ALA A 449 -1.20 2.29 -6.59
CA ALA A 449 -0.26 1.60 -7.46
C ALA A 449 1.06 1.37 -6.72
N PHE A 450 1.48 0.11 -6.59
CA PHE A 450 2.68 -0.26 -5.85
C PHE A 450 3.94 0.04 -6.65
N GLN A 451 4.94 0.69 -6.04
CA GLN A 451 6.23 0.98 -6.65
C GLN A 451 7.18 -0.22 -6.50
N PRO A 452 7.67 -0.83 -7.58
CA PRO A 452 8.68 -1.89 -7.50
C PRO A 452 10.07 -1.40 -7.11
N ASN A 453 10.43 -0.16 -7.45
CA ASN A 453 11.76 0.44 -7.31
C ASN A 453 12.90 -0.37 -7.99
N TYR A 454 12.53 -1.15 -9.01
CA TYR A 454 13.48 -2.00 -9.75
C TYR A 454 14.38 -1.18 -10.69
N TYR A 455 13.85 -0.10 -11.26
CA TYR A 455 14.56 0.71 -12.24
C TYR A 455 15.79 1.43 -11.65
N PHE A 456 15.70 1.86 -10.38
CA PHE A 456 16.71 2.73 -9.74
C PHE A 456 17.81 1.96 -9.04
N GLU A 457 17.57 0.73 -8.61
CA GLU A 457 18.51 -0.07 -7.84
C GLU A 457 19.02 -1.28 -8.66
N GLN A 458 20.22 -1.76 -8.33
CA GLN A 458 20.71 -3.04 -8.83
C GLN A 458 20.05 -4.18 -8.07
N LEU A 459 18.76 -4.34 -8.28
CA LEU A 459 18.00 -5.49 -7.78
C LEU A 459 17.96 -6.56 -8.86
N ASN A 460 17.84 -7.82 -8.46
CA ASN A 460 17.67 -8.89 -9.43
C ASN A 460 16.23 -8.92 -10.01
N VAL A 461 15.98 -9.75 -11.03
CA VAL A 461 14.67 -9.82 -11.69
C VAL A 461 13.55 -10.29 -10.77
N ASP A 462 13.87 -11.04 -9.70
CA ASP A 462 12.89 -11.51 -8.71
C ASP A 462 12.11 -10.37 -8.05
N ARG A 463 12.66 -9.15 -8.08
CA ARG A 463 11.98 -7.95 -7.57
C ARG A 463 10.66 -7.67 -8.29
N MET A 464 10.57 -7.92 -9.58
CA MET A 464 9.33 -7.72 -10.35
C MET A 464 8.26 -8.75 -10.00
N GLU A 465 8.66 -10.02 -9.77
CA GLU A 465 7.78 -11.07 -9.27
C GLU A 465 7.25 -10.74 -7.88
N ASP A 466 8.14 -10.36 -6.97
CA ASP A 466 7.83 -10.00 -5.59
C ASP A 466 6.85 -8.82 -5.52
N ALA A 467 7.16 -7.72 -6.23
CA ALA A 467 6.29 -6.56 -6.32
C ALA A 467 4.90 -6.89 -6.88
N SER A 468 4.85 -7.76 -7.89
CA SER A 468 3.59 -8.23 -8.49
C SER A 468 2.76 -9.06 -7.50
N THR A 469 3.40 -9.91 -6.71
CA THR A 469 2.76 -10.73 -5.68
C THR A 469 2.21 -9.85 -4.56
N ILE A 470 3.00 -8.88 -4.08
CA ILE A 470 2.57 -7.92 -3.04
C ILE A 470 1.39 -7.08 -3.54
N ALA A 471 1.49 -6.53 -4.75
CA ALA A 471 0.42 -5.71 -5.32
C ALA A 471 -0.91 -6.48 -5.42
N LYS A 472 -0.89 -7.74 -5.88
CA LYS A 472 -2.08 -8.62 -5.90
C LYS A 472 -2.60 -8.91 -4.50
N SER A 473 -1.72 -9.19 -3.55
CA SER A 473 -2.11 -9.53 -2.17
C SER A 473 -2.81 -8.37 -1.47
N TYR A 474 -2.45 -7.14 -1.83
CA TYR A 474 -3.06 -5.93 -1.27
C TYR A 474 -4.11 -5.29 -2.18
N GLY A 475 -4.39 -5.89 -3.35
CA GLY A 475 -5.37 -5.35 -4.29
C GLY A 475 -4.96 -4.03 -4.93
N MET A 476 -3.67 -3.78 -5.13
CA MET A 476 -3.12 -2.57 -5.75
C MET A 476 -2.90 -2.75 -7.25
N GLY A 477 -2.77 -1.63 -7.97
CA GLY A 477 -2.17 -1.58 -9.30
C GLY A 477 -0.64 -1.62 -9.24
N MET A 478 0.01 -1.31 -10.36
CA MET A 478 1.48 -1.29 -10.47
C MET A 478 1.99 0.05 -10.96
N GLU A 479 3.09 0.53 -10.42
CA GLU A 479 3.84 1.63 -11.02
C GLU A 479 4.87 1.09 -12.02
N MET A 480 4.94 1.78 -13.16
CA MET A 480 5.95 1.59 -14.20
C MET A 480 6.99 2.69 -14.05
N GLU A 481 8.26 2.32 -13.84
CA GLU A 481 9.32 3.28 -13.53
C GLU A 481 10.37 3.30 -14.64
N PHE A 482 10.66 4.48 -15.17
CA PHE A 482 11.74 4.72 -16.13
C PHE A 482 12.05 6.22 -16.23
N ASP A 483 13.18 6.59 -16.84
CA ASP A 483 13.57 7.98 -17.09
C ASP A 483 14.46 8.15 -18.32
N ASP A 484 15.00 9.35 -18.50
CA ASP A 484 15.85 9.71 -19.62
C ASP A 484 17.10 8.81 -19.79
N ARG A 485 17.55 8.12 -18.74
CA ARG A 485 18.71 7.20 -18.82
C ARG A 485 18.48 6.06 -19.80
N MET A 486 17.22 5.62 -20.00
CA MET A 486 16.93 4.58 -20.99
C MET A 486 17.26 5.00 -22.43
N LEU A 487 17.34 6.32 -22.72
CA LEU A 487 17.67 6.84 -24.04
C LEU A 487 19.16 6.67 -24.39
N THR A 488 20.03 6.61 -23.39
CA THR A 488 21.49 6.63 -23.58
C THR A 488 22.20 5.41 -23.02
N ASP A 489 21.63 4.73 -22.04
CA ASP A 489 22.24 3.61 -21.32
C ASP A 489 21.45 2.31 -21.52
N LYS A 490 22.14 1.28 -22.03
CA LYS A 490 21.55 -0.03 -22.28
C LYS A 490 21.01 -0.71 -21.02
N VAL A 491 21.65 -0.54 -19.85
CA VAL A 491 21.20 -1.14 -18.61
C VAL A 491 19.80 -0.64 -18.24
N PHE A 492 19.56 0.67 -18.37
CA PHE A 492 18.26 1.27 -18.11
C PHE A 492 17.22 0.94 -19.20
N ARG A 493 17.65 0.75 -20.46
CA ARG A 493 16.77 0.21 -21.52
C ARG A 493 16.32 -1.21 -21.21
N ASP A 494 17.25 -2.08 -20.79
CA ASP A 494 16.93 -3.46 -20.43
C ASP A 494 15.92 -3.50 -19.26
N ARG A 495 16.15 -2.70 -18.20
CA ARG A 495 15.21 -2.56 -17.07
C ARG A 495 13.84 -2.05 -17.50
N PHE A 496 13.76 -1.07 -18.38
CA PHE A 496 12.50 -0.63 -18.96
C PHE A 496 11.75 -1.78 -19.65
N TYR A 497 12.45 -2.57 -20.47
CA TYR A 497 11.85 -3.75 -21.12
C TYR A 497 11.47 -4.84 -20.11
N ASP A 498 12.18 -4.97 -19.01
CA ASP A 498 11.81 -5.92 -17.93
C ASP A 498 10.48 -5.56 -17.29
N TYR A 499 10.17 -4.26 -17.11
CA TYR A 499 8.81 -3.84 -16.70
C TYR A 499 7.75 -4.26 -17.71
N LEU A 500 7.99 -4.08 -19.00
CA LEU A 500 7.02 -4.47 -20.04
C LEU A 500 6.83 -6.00 -20.10
N LYS A 501 7.93 -6.76 -20.06
CA LYS A 501 7.91 -8.23 -20.03
C LYS A 501 7.22 -8.74 -18.76
N GLY A 502 7.54 -8.15 -17.60
CA GLY A 502 6.88 -8.46 -16.33
C GLY A 502 5.36 -8.24 -16.39
N GLY A 503 4.91 -7.20 -17.10
CA GLY A 503 3.48 -6.96 -17.32
C GLY A 503 2.78 -8.08 -18.08
N VAL A 504 3.45 -8.69 -19.04
CA VAL A 504 2.96 -9.88 -19.76
C VAL A 504 3.03 -11.12 -18.86
N GLN A 505 4.16 -11.33 -18.20
CA GLN A 505 4.44 -12.53 -17.40
C GLN A 505 3.59 -12.60 -16.12
N TYR A 506 3.50 -11.49 -15.38
CA TYR A 506 2.80 -11.43 -14.07
C TYR A 506 1.38 -10.88 -14.18
N GLY A 507 0.93 -10.47 -15.39
CA GLY A 507 -0.45 -10.17 -15.69
C GLY A 507 -0.89 -8.72 -15.42
N TYR A 508 0.03 -7.77 -15.19
CA TYR A 508 -0.37 -6.37 -14.95
C TYR A 508 -0.47 -5.50 -16.22
N MET A 509 -0.21 -6.05 -17.41
CA MET A 509 -0.36 -5.29 -18.65
C MET A 509 -1.82 -4.92 -18.94
N ARG A 510 -2.76 -5.88 -18.78
CA ARG A 510 -4.18 -5.74 -19.18
C ARG A 510 -5.08 -5.68 -17.95
N ASN A 511 -6.12 -4.83 -18.02
CA ASN A 511 -7.15 -4.71 -16.99
C ASN A 511 -6.60 -4.41 -15.59
N VAL A 512 -5.49 -3.67 -15.50
CA VAL A 512 -4.85 -3.25 -14.25
C VAL A 512 -4.65 -1.75 -14.28
N PHE A 513 -4.96 -1.08 -13.18
CA PHE A 513 -4.60 0.31 -12.97
C PHE A 513 -3.08 0.44 -12.87
N LYS A 514 -2.51 1.34 -13.68
CA LYS A 514 -1.06 1.59 -13.69
C LYS A 514 -0.75 3.07 -13.56
N ALA A 515 0.25 3.39 -12.74
CA ALA A 515 0.90 4.68 -12.69
C ALA A 515 2.22 4.62 -13.48
N TYR A 516 2.69 5.75 -13.99
CA TYR A 516 3.90 5.81 -14.81
C TYR A 516 4.81 6.94 -14.34
N TYR A 517 5.85 6.58 -13.58
CA TYR A 517 6.97 7.46 -13.30
C TYR A 517 7.90 7.50 -14.51
N LYS A 518 8.19 8.71 -15.01
CA LYS A 518 8.97 8.92 -16.24
C LYS A 518 10.15 9.89 -16.03
N GLY A 519 10.58 10.02 -14.79
CA GLY A 519 11.55 11.05 -14.44
C GLY A 519 10.95 12.46 -14.56
N ARG A 520 11.81 13.45 -14.59
CA ARG A 520 11.45 14.88 -14.56
C ARG A 520 11.33 15.52 -15.94
N GLY A 521 11.83 14.83 -16.97
CA GLY A 521 11.97 15.38 -18.32
C GLY A 521 10.91 14.87 -19.28
N PRO A 522 10.86 15.44 -20.48
CA PRO A 522 9.94 15.00 -21.53
C PRO A 522 10.52 13.78 -22.27
N VAL A 523 10.77 12.68 -21.54
CA VAL A 523 11.41 11.46 -22.08
C VAL A 523 10.65 10.91 -23.29
N LEU A 524 9.31 10.92 -23.24
CA LEU A 524 8.48 10.42 -24.34
C LEU A 524 8.58 11.30 -25.58
N LYS A 525 8.67 12.64 -25.43
CA LYS A 525 8.93 13.56 -26.55
C LYS A 525 10.27 13.24 -27.22
N LYS A 526 11.32 13.02 -26.43
CA LYS A 526 12.65 12.68 -26.95
C LYS A 526 12.63 11.34 -27.68
N ALA A 527 12.01 10.32 -27.10
CA ALA A 527 11.90 9.00 -27.71
C ALA A 527 11.04 9.03 -28.99
N ALA A 528 9.89 9.72 -28.97
CA ALA A 528 9.00 9.86 -30.12
C ALA A 528 9.64 10.59 -31.30
N ALA A 529 10.51 11.56 -31.05
CA ALA A 529 11.21 12.35 -32.08
C ALA A 529 12.54 11.71 -32.53
N SER A 530 12.96 10.61 -31.94
CA SER A 530 14.26 9.99 -32.25
C SER A 530 14.27 9.38 -33.64
N THR A 531 15.36 9.61 -34.37
CA THR A 531 15.69 8.94 -35.66
C THR A 531 16.38 7.60 -35.44
N ASP A 532 16.89 7.32 -34.25
CA ASP A 532 17.41 6.02 -33.85
C ASP A 532 16.24 5.04 -33.66
N PRO A 533 16.21 3.94 -34.45
CA PRO A 533 15.11 2.97 -34.35
C PRO A 533 14.99 2.30 -32.98
N GLU A 534 16.09 2.09 -32.25
CA GLU A 534 16.11 1.49 -30.94
C GLU A 534 15.43 2.42 -29.92
N ILE A 535 15.80 3.70 -29.94
CA ILE A 535 15.22 4.72 -29.05
C ILE A 535 13.74 4.96 -29.38
N ARG A 536 13.41 5.05 -30.67
CA ARG A 536 12.01 5.19 -31.12
C ARG A 536 11.17 4.00 -30.66
N ASN A 537 11.71 2.78 -30.71
CA ASN A 537 10.99 1.58 -30.30
C ASN A 537 10.63 1.55 -28.81
N LEU A 538 11.32 2.30 -27.94
CA LEU A 538 10.93 2.46 -26.53
C LEU A 538 9.53 3.10 -26.43
N TYR A 539 9.31 4.18 -27.18
CA TYR A 539 8.03 4.87 -27.24
C TYR A 539 6.93 3.99 -27.84
N ASP A 540 7.24 3.31 -28.97
CA ASP A 540 6.29 2.43 -29.65
C ASP A 540 5.92 1.20 -28.79
N SER A 541 6.88 0.66 -28.04
CA SER A 541 6.66 -0.46 -27.12
C SER A 541 5.82 -0.07 -25.92
N LEU A 542 6.07 1.10 -25.33
CA LEU A 542 5.25 1.61 -24.22
C LEU A 542 3.81 1.84 -24.66
N TYR A 543 3.61 2.43 -25.85
CA TYR A 543 2.27 2.60 -26.42
C TYR A 543 1.55 1.25 -26.58
N ARG A 544 2.21 0.25 -27.20
CA ARG A 544 1.63 -1.11 -27.31
C ARG A 544 1.31 -1.71 -25.97
N PHE A 545 2.14 -1.45 -24.95
CA PHE A 545 1.92 -1.93 -23.59
C PHE A 545 0.67 -1.30 -22.98
N THR A 546 0.47 0.02 -23.08
CA THR A 546 -0.75 0.69 -22.57
C THR A 546 -2.02 0.21 -23.27
N LYS A 547 -1.90 -0.22 -24.54
CA LYS A 547 -3.02 -0.81 -25.33
C LYS A 547 -3.20 -2.32 -25.08
N GLY A 548 -2.36 -2.95 -24.25
CA GLY A 548 -2.43 -4.38 -23.99
C GLY A 548 -2.02 -5.27 -25.17
N THR A 549 -1.27 -4.73 -26.14
CA THR A 549 -0.84 -5.41 -27.37
C THR A 549 0.65 -5.65 -27.47
N TYR A 550 1.40 -5.26 -26.43
CA TYR A 550 2.84 -5.54 -26.37
C TYR A 550 3.07 -7.05 -26.27
N SER A 551 4.00 -7.55 -27.09
CA SER A 551 4.54 -8.90 -27.06
C SER A 551 6.06 -8.80 -26.95
N SER A 552 6.67 -9.55 -26.05
CA SER A 552 8.13 -9.66 -25.86
C SER A 552 8.78 -10.45 -26.99
#